data_24a1984eca85a1aa5bc125e510512dca
#
_entry.id   24a1984eca85a1aa5bc125e510512dca
#
_cell.length_a   1.000
_cell.length_b   1.000
_cell.length_c   1.000
_cell.angle_alpha   90.00
_cell.angle_beta   90.00
_cell.angle_gamma   90.00
#
_symmetry.space_group_name_H-M   'P 1'
#
loop_
_entity.id
_entity.type
_entity.pdbx_description
1 polymer ?
#
loop_
_entity_poly.entity_id
_entity_poly.type
_entity_poly.pdbx_seq_one_letter_code
_entity_poly.pdbx_strand_id
1 'polypeptide(L)'
;RVGPPLRLEQVADVTLARHQLLADELPWREVRARLEGLRTAPSRVPPWIRDLSWVVVAMGITLLMQPGWANLAVAGAAALLVVGLIRVSRHSRTTASLLPAIAAFAACTVVLLAAQAGWIDGGALRTVFPAIAILLPGGLLFTGISELIASQMVAGTARLAFAVMQLAMAASGILIAVQLVHPDPALLVNARIDQLGLVAPLLGVVLIGGGIVLNEAVDIRMLPWILLVLATTVAAQILGQLWAPGTGVGTFLGATAAVVGSRVVAVLRPRLSRLVVFLPSFWVLVPGSLGLLTVSQVELSPE
;
A
#
# COMPACT_ATOMS: atom_id res chain seq x y z
N ARG A 1 3.99 -24.28 -15.72
CA ARG A 1 3.34 -23.70 -14.52
C ARG A 1 4.10 -22.43 -14.16
N VAL A 2 3.46 -21.27 -14.23
CA VAL A 2 4.02 -20.03 -13.73
C VAL A 2 4.09 -20.16 -12.21
N GLY A 3 5.28 -20.05 -11.62
CA GLY A 3 5.49 -20.10 -10.17
C GLY A 3 4.89 -18.88 -9.47
N PRO A 4 4.84 -18.86 -8.13
CA PRO A 4 4.38 -17.70 -7.39
C PRO A 4 5.21 -16.46 -7.76
N PRO A 5 4.63 -15.24 -7.67
CA PRO A 5 5.36 -14.01 -7.96
C PRO A 5 6.61 -13.90 -7.07
N LEU A 6 7.68 -13.36 -7.62
CA LEU A 6 8.92 -13.15 -6.89
C LEU A 6 8.71 -12.09 -5.79
N ARG A 7 9.29 -12.33 -4.61
CA ARG A 7 9.33 -11.34 -3.53
C ARG A 7 10.33 -10.24 -3.89
N LEU A 8 10.18 -9.04 -3.35
CA LEU A 8 11.11 -7.92 -3.64
C LEU A 8 12.55 -8.22 -3.24
N GLU A 9 12.78 -8.98 -2.16
CA GLU A 9 14.13 -9.47 -1.82
C GLU A 9 14.74 -10.29 -2.97
N GLN A 10 13.93 -11.16 -3.59
CA GLN A 10 14.37 -11.97 -4.73
C GLN A 10 14.59 -11.14 -5.99
N VAL A 11 13.74 -10.10 -6.21
CA VAL A 11 13.92 -9.16 -7.32
C VAL A 11 15.23 -8.38 -7.17
N ALA A 12 15.57 -7.96 -5.96
CA ALA A 12 16.84 -7.30 -5.66
C ALA A 12 18.04 -8.22 -5.95
N ASP A 13 17.96 -9.48 -5.49
CA ASP A 13 19.02 -10.47 -5.70
C ASP A 13 19.19 -10.83 -7.18
N VAL A 14 18.08 -10.94 -7.95
CA VAL A 14 18.11 -11.15 -9.42
C VAL A 14 18.75 -9.95 -10.12
N THR A 15 18.42 -8.73 -9.71
CA THR A 15 19.01 -7.52 -10.30
C THR A 15 20.52 -7.46 -10.06
N LEU A 16 20.96 -7.81 -8.86
CA LEU A 16 22.37 -7.88 -8.50
C LEU A 16 23.10 -8.96 -9.32
N ALA A 17 22.52 -10.17 -9.39
CA ALA A 17 23.10 -11.27 -10.16
C ALA A 17 23.22 -10.94 -11.65
N ARG A 18 22.20 -10.27 -12.22
CA ARG A 18 22.25 -9.77 -13.60
C ARG A 18 23.37 -8.75 -13.79
N HIS A 19 23.53 -7.82 -12.87
CA HIS A 19 24.58 -6.80 -12.94
C HIS A 19 25.97 -7.44 -12.89
N GLN A 20 26.17 -8.40 -12.00
CA GLN A 20 27.44 -9.14 -11.86
C GLN A 20 27.77 -9.96 -13.12
N LEU A 21 26.76 -10.56 -13.77
CA LEU A 21 26.94 -11.26 -15.04
C LEU A 21 27.34 -10.31 -16.18
N LEU A 22 26.67 -9.15 -16.28
CA LEU A 22 26.96 -8.17 -17.34
C LEU A 22 28.32 -7.45 -17.15
N ALA A 23 28.82 -7.42 -15.93
CA ALA A 23 30.13 -6.87 -15.57
C ALA A 23 31.26 -7.93 -15.63
N ASP A 24 30.99 -9.16 -16.08
CA ASP A 24 31.91 -10.29 -16.05
C ASP A 24 32.51 -10.61 -14.66
N GLU A 25 31.81 -10.16 -13.58
CA GLU A 25 32.22 -10.43 -12.20
C GLU A 25 31.95 -11.89 -11.78
N LEU A 26 30.94 -12.54 -12.40
CA LEU A 26 30.54 -13.91 -12.12
C LEU A 26 30.25 -14.69 -13.41
N PRO A 27 30.71 -15.97 -13.51
CA PRO A 27 30.42 -16.82 -14.65
C PRO A 27 28.93 -17.21 -14.67
N TRP A 28 28.36 -17.37 -15.88
CA TRP A 28 26.93 -17.67 -16.07
C TRP A 28 26.42 -18.90 -15.29
N ARG A 29 27.30 -19.90 -15.08
CA ARG A 29 26.95 -21.12 -14.33
C ARG A 29 26.65 -20.84 -12.86
N GLU A 30 27.44 -19.97 -12.25
CA GLU A 30 27.21 -19.54 -10.86
C GLU A 30 25.98 -18.66 -10.73
N VAL A 31 25.76 -17.74 -11.67
CA VAL A 31 24.55 -16.93 -11.73
C VAL A 31 23.31 -17.80 -11.85
N ARG A 32 23.34 -18.82 -12.72
CA ARG A 32 22.23 -19.77 -12.88
C ARG A 32 21.95 -20.54 -11.58
N ALA A 33 22.97 -21.12 -10.97
CA ALA A 33 22.84 -21.85 -9.70
C ALA A 33 22.26 -20.94 -8.60
N ARG A 34 22.70 -19.68 -8.53
CA ARG A 34 22.17 -18.68 -7.59
C ARG A 34 20.71 -18.38 -7.85
N LEU A 35 20.30 -18.17 -9.11
CA LEU A 35 18.90 -17.93 -9.48
C LEU A 35 17.99 -19.13 -9.19
N GLU A 36 18.45 -20.34 -9.41
CA GLU A 36 17.72 -21.57 -9.06
C GLU A 36 17.52 -21.68 -7.54
N GLY A 37 18.56 -21.35 -6.75
CA GLY A 37 18.50 -21.35 -5.28
C GLY A 37 17.56 -20.26 -4.71
N LEU A 38 17.44 -19.10 -5.37
CA LEU A 38 16.56 -18.01 -4.89
C LEU A 38 15.09 -18.40 -4.84
N ARG A 39 14.63 -19.31 -5.69
CA ARG A 39 13.21 -19.74 -5.72
C ARG A 39 12.82 -20.55 -4.48
N THR A 40 13.75 -21.24 -3.87
CA THR A 40 13.55 -22.11 -2.71
C THR A 40 14.08 -21.50 -1.42
N ALA A 41 14.82 -20.38 -1.51
CA ALA A 41 15.40 -19.72 -0.36
C ALA A 41 14.32 -19.26 0.64
N PRO A 42 14.48 -19.56 1.95
CA PRO A 42 13.60 -19.03 2.99
C PRO A 42 13.72 -17.50 3.04
N SER A 43 12.64 -16.83 3.43
CA SER A 43 12.67 -15.38 3.63
C SER A 43 13.62 -15.02 4.77
N ARG A 44 14.33 -13.90 4.62
CA ARG A 44 15.23 -13.34 5.66
C ARG A 44 14.47 -12.89 6.90
N VAL A 45 13.17 -12.59 6.76
CA VAL A 45 12.31 -12.10 7.85
C VAL A 45 11.26 -13.16 8.19
N PRO A 46 11.07 -13.48 9.48
CA PRO A 46 10.04 -14.42 9.92
C PRO A 46 8.63 -13.99 9.49
N PRO A 47 7.72 -14.93 9.17
CA PRO A 47 6.38 -14.62 8.66
C PRO A 47 5.56 -13.71 9.59
N TRP A 48 5.69 -13.88 10.91
CA TRP A 48 4.95 -13.08 11.88
C TRP A 48 5.40 -11.62 11.93
N ILE A 49 6.70 -11.34 11.72
CA ILE A 49 7.23 -9.96 11.60
C ILE A 49 6.72 -9.32 10.32
N ARG A 50 6.70 -10.06 9.21
CA ARG A 50 6.17 -9.60 7.93
C ARG A 50 4.69 -9.26 8.02
N ASP A 51 3.90 -10.09 8.71
CA ASP A 51 2.49 -9.82 8.90
C ASP A 51 2.28 -8.57 9.80
N LEU A 52 3.08 -8.43 10.87
CA LEU A 52 3.01 -7.26 11.76
C LEU A 52 3.49 -5.96 11.09
N SER A 53 4.43 -6.06 10.16
CA SER A 53 4.93 -4.88 9.44
C SER A 53 3.85 -4.17 8.62
N TRP A 54 2.79 -4.87 8.21
CA TRP A 54 1.62 -4.25 7.58
C TRP A 54 0.85 -3.33 8.52
N VAL A 55 0.80 -3.65 9.80
CA VAL A 55 0.21 -2.75 10.81
C VAL A 55 1.02 -1.46 10.88
N VAL A 56 2.35 -1.57 10.86
CA VAL A 56 3.25 -0.41 10.84
C VAL A 56 3.04 0.44 9.58
N VAL A 57 2.91 -0.20 8.41
CA VAL A 57 2.59 0.50 7.14
C VAL A 57 1.24 1.20 7.23
N ALA A 58 0.20 0.52 7.75
CA ALA A 58 -1.12 1.10 7.91
C ALA A 58 -1.08 2.34 8.84
N MET A 59 -0.36 2.26 9.95
CA MET A 59 -0.16 3.40 10.84
C MET A 59 0.56 4.57 10.13
N GLY A 60 1.58 4.27 9.34
CA GLY A 60 2.28 5.28 8.53
C GLY A 60 1.36 5.95 7.50
N ILE A 61 0.52 5.19 6.81
CA ILE A 61 -0.48 5.74 5.87
C ILE A 61 -1.51 6.58 6.63
N THR A 62 -1.93 6.13 7.82
CA THR A 62 -2.84 6.92 8.68
C THR A 62 -2.27 8.27 9.00
N LEU A 63 -0.99 8.37 9.36
CA LEU A 63 -0.34 9.65 9.65
C LEU A 63 -0.34 10.61 8.45
N LEU A 64 -0.30 10.09 7.22
CA LEU A 64 -0.39 10.91 6.01
C LEU A 64 -1.82 11.37 5.71
N MET A 65 -2.82 10.51 5.98
CA MET A 65 -4.22 10.76 5.62
C MET A 65 -5.00 11.45 6.72
N GLN A 66 -4.77 11.05 7.98
CA GLN A 66 -5.54 11.45 9.15
C GLN A 66 -4.60 11.54 10.38
N PRO A 67 -3.81 12.61 10.52
CA PRO A 67 -2.76 12.73 11.52
C PRO A 67 -3.30 13.05 12.92
N GLY A 68 -4.02 12.09 13.51
CA GLY A 68 -4.53 12.13 14.89
C GLY A 68 -4.04 10.91 15.68
N TRP A 69 -3.69 11.08 16.95
CA TRP A 69 -3.20 9.99 17.81
C TRP A 69 -4.24 8.88 18.00
N ALA A 70 -5.48 9.27 18.22
CA ALA A 70 -6.58 8.33 18.38
C ALA A 70 -6.86 7.57 17.07
N ASN A 71 -6.87 8.28 15.93
CA ASN A 71 -7.03 7.68 14.61
C ASN A 71 -5.90 6.68 14.32
N LEU A 72 -4.66 7.01 14.74
CA LEU A 72 -3.50 6.13 14.60
C LEU A 72 -3.68 4.83 15.39
N ALA A 73 -4.13 4.91 16.63
CA ALA A 73 -4.36 3.74 17.50
C ALA A 73 -5.49 2.86 16.95
N VAL A 74 -6.61 3.47 16.54
CA VAL A 74 -7.77 2.76 15.99
C VAL A 74 -7.44 2.11 14.64
N ALA A 75 -6.73 2.82 13.75
CA ALA A 75 -6.28 2.24 12.48
C ALA A 75 -5.30 1.07 12.70
N GLY A 76 -4.40 1.18 13.67
CA GLY A 76 -3.49 0.10 14.06
C GLY A 76 -4.24 -1.14 14.55
N ALA A 77 -5.26 -0.96 15.41
CA ALA A 77 -6.11 -2.05 15.88
C ALA A 77 -6.91 -2.71 14.74
N ALA A 78 -7.51 -1.90 13.87
CA ALA A 78 -8.21 -2.39 12.68
C ALA A 78 -7.27 -3.13 11.72
N ALA A 79 -6.06 -2.62 11.49
CA ALA A 79 -5.05 -3.29 10.67
C ALA A 79 -4.61 -4.63 11.27
N LEU A 80 -4.49 -4.73 12.60
CA LEU A 80 -4.17 -5.98 13.29
C LEU A 80 -5.27 -7.03 13.07
N LEU A 81 -6.54 -6.61 13.14
CA LEU A 81 -7.69 -7.46 12.84
C LEU A 81 -7.64 -7.94 11.38
N VAL A 82 -7.37 -7.05 10.43
CA VAL A 82 -7.24 -7.39 9.00
C VAL A 82 -6.11 -8.42 8.78
N VAL A 83 -4.96 -8.23 9.41
CA VAL A 83 -3.83 -9.19 9.35
C VAL A 83 -4.24 -10.56 9.92
N GLY A 84 -4.99 -10.57 11.01
CA GLY A 84 -5.58 -11.79 11.58
C GLY A 84 -6.51 -12.51 10.59
N LEU A 85 -7.41 -11.76 9.94
CA LEU A 85 -8.33 -12.29 8.92
C LEU A 85 -7.57 -12.86 7.70
N ILE A 86 -6.50 -12.20 7.26
CA ILE A 86 -5.62 -12.71 6.20
C ILE A 86 -5.02 -14.06 6.58
N ARG A 87 -4.58 -14.23 7.83
CA ARG A 87 -4.04 -15.52 8.30
C ARG A 87 -5.09 -16.61 8.30
N VAL A 88 -6.27 -16.32 8.82
CA VAL A 88 -7.39 -17.29 8.86
C VAL A 88 -7.85 -17.66 7.45
N SER A 89 -7.93 -16.71 6.54
CA SER A 89 -8.37 -16.92 5.15
C SER A 89 -7.48 -17.89 4.35
N ARG A 90 -6.22 -18.06 4.76
CA ARG A 90 -5.28 -19.00 4.10
C ARG A 90 -5.74 -20.47 4.19
N HIS A 91 -6.66 -20.80 5.11
CA HIS A 91 -7.16 -22.14 5.31
C HIS A 91 -8.38 -22.49 4.42
N SER A 92 -9.01 -21.51 3.77
CA SER A 92 -10.20 -21.72 2.94
C SER A 92 -10.16 -20.85 1.68
N ARG A 93 -10.35 -21.50 0.51
CA ARG A 93 -10.39 -20.76 -0.78
C ARG A 93 -11.56 -19.78 -0.84
N THR A 94 -12.72 -20.18 -0.31
CA THR A 94 -13.92 -19.33 -0.28
C THR A 94 -13.69 -18.09 0.59
N THR A 95 -13.11 -18.26 1.78
CA THR A 95 -12.79 -17.13 2.66
C THR A 95 -11.75 -16.20 2.02
N ALA A 96 -10.76 -16.77 1.32
CA ALA A 96 -9.74 -15.97 0.62
C ALA A 96 -10.32 -15.13 -0.53
N SER A 97 -11.33 -15.65 -1.25
CA SER A 97 -11.98 -14.87 -2.33
C SER A 97 -12.87 -13.75 -1.80
N LEU A 98 -13.49 -13.92 -0.64
CA LEU A 98 -14.35 -12.90 0.00
C LEU A 98 -13.57 -11.97 0.95
N LEU A 99 -12.28 -12.20 1.12
CA LEU A 99 -11.45 -11.48 2.07
C LEU A 99 -11.51 -9.95 1.94
N PRO A 100 -11.51 -9.33 0.73
CA PRO A 100 -11.61 -7.88 0.61
C PRO A 100 -12.90 -7.32 1.23
N ALA A 101 -14.04 -8.01 1.06
CA ALA A 101 -15.31 -7.60 1.64
C ALA A 101 -15.34 -7.79 3.16
N ILE A 102 -14.94 -8.98 3.64
CA ILE A 102 -14.95 -9.32 5.06
C ILE A 102 -14.01 -8.41 5.86
N ALA A 103 -12.81 -8.16 5.34
CA ALA A 103 -11.82 -7.33 6.01
C ALA A 103 -12.21 -5.85 6.01
N ALA A 104 -12.77 -5.36 4.90
CA ALA A 104 -13.28 -3.98 4.83
C ALA A 104 -14.48 -3.78 5.76
N PHE A 105 -15.41 -4.74 5.82
CA PHE A 105 -16.50 -4.75 6.79
C PHE A 105 -15.99 -4.71 8.23
N ALA A 106 -15.09 -5.61 8.59
CA ALA A 106 -14.57 -5.71 9.96
C ALA A 106 -13.78 -4.46 10.38
N ALA A 107 -12.89 -3.95 9.51
CA ALA A 107 -12.12 -2.74 9.76
C ALA A 107 -13.04 -1.52 9.90
N CYS A 108 -14.03 -1.37 9.01
CA CYS A 108 -15.00 -0.28 9.05
C CYS A 108 -15.83 -0.34 10.32
N THR A 109 -16.34 -1.50 10.71
CA THR A 109 -17.11 -1.69 11.94
C THR A 109 -16.31 -1.27 13.18
N VAL A 110 -15.04 -1.69 13.30
CA VAL A 110 -14.17 -1.29 14.42
C VAL A 110 -13.98 0.21 14.48
N VAL A 111 -13.72 0.85 13.35
CA VAL A 111 -13.50 2.30 13.28
C VAL A 111 -14.78 3.07 13.60
N LEU A 112 -15.94 2.65 13.05
CA LEU A 112 -17.22 3.31 13.31
C LEU A 112 -17.65 3.17 14.77
N LEU A 113 -17.48 2.01 15.37
CA LEU A 113 -17.76 1.82 16.81
C LEU A 113 -16.85 2.68 17.69
N ALA A 114 -15.56 2.81 17.34
CA ALA A 114 -14.64 3.69 18.04
C ALA A 114 -15.04 5.17 17.90
N ALA A 115 -15.54 5.57 16.72
CA ALA A 115 -16.06 6.91 16.48
C ALA A 115 -17.34 7.19 17.30
N GLN A 116 -18.30 6.26 17.33
CA GLN A 116 -19.51 6.38 18.15
C GLN A 116 -19.19 6.40 19.65
N ALA A 117 -18.17 5.69 20.09
CA ALA A 117 -17.69 5.72 21.47
C ALA A 117 -16.95 7.02 21.84
N GLY A 118 -16.78 7.95 20.88
CA GLY A 118 -16.08 9.21 21.10
C GLY A 118 -14.57 9.09 21.21
N TRP A 119 -13.98 7.99 20.72
CA TRP A 119 -12.53 7.82 20.75
C TRP A 119 -11.83 8.59 19.62
N ILE A 120 -12.53 8.84 18.52
CA ILE A 120 -12.04 9.65 17.40
C ILE A 120 -13.04 10.75 17.09
N ASP A 121 -12.54 11.98 16.92
CA ASP A 121 -13.38 13.18 16.73
C ASP A 121 -13.88 13.35 15.29
N GLY A 122 -13.42 12.50 14.35
CA GLY A 122 -13.84 12.57 12.95
C GLY A 122 -12.89 11.82 12.00
N GLY A 123 -13.21 11.90 10.70
CA GLY A 123 -12.43 11.26 9.66
C GLY A 123 -12.46 9.72 9.74
N ALA A 124 -13.57 9.14 10.19
CA ALA A 124 -13.73 7.70 10.35
C ALA A 124 -13.37 6.95 9.05
N LEU A 125 -13.95 7.33 7.91
CA LEU A 125 -13.64 6.68 6.64
C LEU A 125 -12.15 6.78 6.25
N ARG A 126 -11.50 7.93 6.52
CA ARG A 126 -10.05 8.08 6.29
C ARG A 126 -9.20 7.18 7.19
N THR A 127 -9.73 6.76 8.34
CA THR A 127 -9.08 5.84 9.26
C THR A 127 -9.25 4.38 8.84
N VAL A 128 -10.34 4.04 8.12
CA VAL A 128 -10.59 2.70 7.58
C VAL A 128 -9.59 2.34 6.47
N PHE A 129 -9.34 3.27 5.53
CA PHE A 129 -8.53 2.97 4.33
C PHE A 129 -7.12 2.47 4.63
N PRO A 130 -6.34 3.08 5.53
CA PRO A 130 -5.04 2.57 5.91
C PRO A 130 -5.07 1.12 6.41
N ALA A 131 -6.09 0.77 7.20
CA ALA A 131 -6.22 -0.57 7.76
C ALA A 131 -6.42 -1.66 6.69
N ILE A 132 -7.13 -1.33 5.60
CA ILE A 132 -7.38 -2.25 4.48
C ILE A 132 -6.42 -2.07 3.31
N ALA A 133 -5.45 -1.16 3.39
CA ALA A 133 -4.54 -0.80 2.30
C ALA A 133 -3.82 -2.02 1.69
N ILE A 134 -3.46 -3.01 2.52
CA ILE A 134 -2.84 -4.27 2.08
C ILE A 134 -3.71 -5.05 1.08
N LEU A 135 -5.04 -4.91 1.15
CA LEU A 135 -5.99 -5.64 0.30
C LEU A 135 -6.36 -4.85 -0.96
N LEU A 136 -5.99 -3.57 -1.02
CA LEU A 136 -6.29 -2.75 -2.19
C LEU A 136 -5.43 -3.18 -3.37
N PRO A 137 -6.03 -3.40 -4.55
CA PRO A 137 -5.35 -4.00 -5.70
C PRO A 137 -4.49 -3.01 -6.49
N GLY A 138 -3.74 -2.12 -5.80
CA GLY A 138 -2.92 -1.10 -6.45
C GLY A 138 -1.90 -1.66 -7.43
N GLY A 139 -1.21 -2.74 -7.05
CA GLY A 139 -0.26 -3.42 -7.92
C GLY A 139 -0.91 -4.04 -9.16
N LEU A 140 -2.14 -4.56 -9.04
CA LEU A 140 -2.91 -5.09 -10.18
C LEU A 140 -3.37 -3.98 -11.11
N LEU A 141 -3.82 -2.84 -10.58
CA LEU A 141 -4.19 -1.67 -11.37
C LEU A 141 -2.99 -1.16 -12.15
N PHE A 142 -1.84 -0.97 -11.49
CA PHE A 142 -0.62 -0.50 -12.13
C PHE A 142 -0.13 -1.46 -13.22
N THR A 143 -0.04 -2.76 -12.92
CA THR A 143 0.41 -3.75 -13.91
C THR A 143 -0.57 -3.89 -15.06
N GLY A 144 -1.88 -3.89 -14.79
CA GLY A 144 -2.91 -3.95 -15.82
C GLY A 144 -2.84 -2.77 -16.78
N ILE A 145 -2.71 -1.54 -16.26
CA ILE A 145 -2.52 -0.33 -17.11
C ILE A 145 -1.22 -0.42 -17.90
N SER A 146 -0.12 -0.84 -17.27
CA SER A 146 1.18 -0.98 -17.94
C SER A 146 1.14 -2.00 -19.09
N GLU A 147 0.43 -3.12 -18.89
CA GLU A 147 0.23 -4.15 -19.92
C GLU A 147 -0.64 -3.63 -21.08
N LEU A 148 -1.69 -2.84 -20.79
CA LEU A 148 -2.49 -2.21 -21.85
C LEU A 148 -1.66 -1.23 -22.69
N ILE A 149 -0.83 -0.40 -22.03
CA ILE A 149 0.08 0.52 -22.73
C ILE A 149 1.07 -0.28 -23.60
N ALA A 150 1.51 -1.45 -23.13
CA ALA A 150 2.38 -2.36 -23.88
C ALA A 150 1.63 -3.22 -24.92
N SER A 151 0.36 -2.87 -25.24
CA SER A 151 -0.52 -3.59 -26.20
C SER A 151 -0.84 -5.04 -25.80
N GLN A 152 -0.64 -5.42 -24.55
CA GLN A 152 -1.01 -6.73 -24.02
C GLN A 152 -2.48 -6.71 -23.53
N MET A 153 -3.43 -6.56 -24.47
CA MET A 153 -4.83 -6.27 -24.17
C MET A 153 -5.50 -7.32 -23.28
N VAL A 154 -5.30 -8.61 -23.53
CA VAL A 154 -5.97 -9.70 -22.79
C VAL A 154 -5.47 -9.76 -21.35
N ALA A 155 -4.17 -9.66 -21.12
CA ALA A 155 -3.60 -9.71 -19.77
C ALA A 155 -3.96 -8.45 -18.96
N GLY A 156 -3.84 -7.27 -19.58
CA GLY A 156 -4.16 -5.99 -18.95
C GLY A 156 -5.61 -5.86 -18.54
N THR A 157 -6.55 -6.19 -19.46
CA THR A 157 -7.99 -6.12 -19.16
C THR A 157 -8.40 -7.13 -18.08
N ALA A 158 -7.88 -8.36 -18.10
CA ALA A 158 -8.19 -9.35 -17.09
C ALA A 158 -7.72 -8.89 -15.67
N ARG A 159 -6.53 -8.28 -15.56
CA ARG A 159 -6.03 -7.75 -14.29
C ARG A 159 -6.86 -6.55 -13.80
N LEU A 160 -7.23 -5.63 -14.70
CA LEU A 160 -8.07 -4.49 -14.35
C LEU A 160 -9.45 -4.92 -13.91
N ALA A 161 -10.10 -5.85 -14.63
CA ALA A 161 -11.40 -6.38 -14.24
C ALA A 161 -11.36 -7.03 -12.85
N PHE A 162 -10.32 -7.83 -12.56
CA PHE A 162 -10.13 -8.43 -11.24
C PHE A 162 -9.88 -7.38 -10.15
N ALA A 163 -9.09 -6.34 -10.44
CA ALA A 163 -8.85 -5.25 -9.50
C ALA A 163 -10.13 -4.47 -9.18
N VAL A 164 -10.94 -4.15 -10.20
CA VAL A 164 -12.25 -3.48 -10.02
C VAL A 164 -13.18 -4.34 -9.17
N MET A 165 -13.24 -5.66 -9.42
CA MET A 165 -14.02 -6.57 -8.59
C MET A 165 -13.58 -6.55 -7.12
N GLN A 166 -12.27 -6.56 -6.84
CA GLN A 166 -11.76 -6.46 -5.47
C GLN A 166 -12.13 -5.13 -4.80
N LEU A 167 -12.07 -4.00 -5.54
CA LEU A 167 -12.49 -2.71 -5.02
C LEU A 167 -14.00 -2.68 -4.73
N ALA A 168 -14.82 -3.24 -5.62
CA ALA A 168 -16.26 -3.34 -5.41
C ALA A 168 -16.61 -4.19 -4.18
N MET A 169 -15.90 -5.30 -3.96
CA MET A 169 -16.06 -6.13 -2.76
C MET A 169 -15.67 -5.36 -1.49
N ALA A 170 -14.56 -4.62 -1.50
CA ALA A 170 -14.17 -3.80 -0.35
C ALA A 170 -15.19 -2.68 -0.09
N ALA A 171 -15.68 -2.00 -1.12
CA ALA A 171 -16.73 -1.00 -1.01
C ALA A 171 -18.02 -1.59 -0.42
N SER A 172 -18.45 -2.74 -0.91
CA SER A 172 -19.63 -3.44 -0.37
C SER A 172 -19.46 -3.76 1.12
N GLY A 173 -18.26 -4.18 1.55
CA GLY A 173 -17.97 -4.42 2.96
C GLY A 173 -18.12 -3.16 3.81
N ILE A 174 -17.60 -2.02 3.34
CA ILE A 174 -17.75 -0.71 4.01
C ILE A 174 -19.22 -0.33 4.09
N LEU A 175 -19.97 -0.43 2.99
CA LEU A 175 -21.41 -0.07 2.96
C LEU A 175 -22.23 -0.92 3.93
N ILE A 176 -22.01 -2.23 3.98
CA ILE A 176 -22.68 -3.12 4.93
C ILE A 176 -22.37 -2.72 6.37
N ALA A 177 -21.11 -2.35 6.66
CA ALA A 177 -20.72 -1.90 8.00
C ALA A 177 -21.44 -0.60 8.38
N VAL A 178 -21.51 0.38 7.48
CA VAL A 178 -22.24 1.65 7.69
C VAL A 178 -23.72 1.39 7.93
N GLN A 179 -24.33 0.52 7.11
CA GLN A 179 -25.76 0.18 7.27
C GLN A 179 -26.05 -0.59 8.57
N LEU A 180 -25.12 -1.38 9.06
CA LEU A 180 -25.31 -2.17 10.28
C LEU A 180 -25.07 -1.33 11.55
N VAL A 181 -24.04 -0.48 11.53
CA VAL A 181 -23.64 0.33 12.69
C VAL A 181 -24.50 1.58 12.83
N HIS A 182 -25.12 2.07 11.74
CA HIS A 182 -25.94 3.30 11.71
C HIS A 182 -25.22 4.49 12.38
N PRO A 183 -24.00 4.86 11.94
CA PRO A 183 -23.27 5.95 12.55
C PRO A 183 -23.98 7.29 12.29
N ASP A 184 -23.75 8.28 13.18
CA ASP A 184 -24.16 9.64 12.92
C ASP A 184 -23.56 10.12 11.58
N PRO A 185 -24.35 10.69 10.66
CA PRO A 185 -23.86 11.24 9.39
C PRO A 185 -22.68 12.20 9.54
N ALA A 186 -22.61 12.93 10.66
CA ALA A 186 -21.49 13.82 10.98
C ALA A 186 -20.14 13.07 11.06
N LEU A 187 -20.12 11.81 11.49
CA LEU A 187 -18.91 10.99 11.57
C LEU A 187 -18.43 10.49 10.19
N LEU A 188 -19.31 10.48 9.20
CA LEU A 188 -19.00 10.07 7.82
C LEU A 188 -18.44 11.21 6.98
N VAL A 189 -18.49 12.45 7.49
CA VAL A 189 -17.91 13.61 6.79
C VAL A 189 -16.41 13.39 6.57
N ASN A 190 -15.96 13.67 5.35
CA ASN A 190 -14.55 13.51 4.95
C ASN A 190 -13.70 14.65 5.54
N ALA A 191 -13.76 14.86 6.86
CA ALA A 191 -12.95 15.84 7.56
C ALA A 191 -11.53 15.31 7.81
N ARG A 192 -10.51 16.11 7.49
CA ARG A 192 -9.14 15.84 7.88
C ARG A 192 -8.87 16.50 9.24
N ILE A 193 -8.47 15.69 10.21
CA ILE A 193 -7.95 16.17 11.49
C ILE A 193 -6.45 16.25 11.36
N ASP A 194 -5.84 17.37 11.71
CA ASP A 194 -4.40 17.58 11.69
C ASP A 194 -3.91 18.03 13.08
N GLN A 195 -3.75 17.06 13.99
CA GLN A 195 -3.24 17.30 15.33
C GLN A 195 -1.69 17.29 15.38
N LEU A 196 -1.04 16.67 14.40
CA LEU A 196 0.39 16.39 14.44
C LEU A 196 1.22 17.28 13.49
N GLY A 197 0.57 18.08 12.65
CA GLY A 197 1.24 19.01 11.72
C GLY A 197 2.35 18.34 10.90
N LEU A 198 3.50 19.01 10.81
CA LEU A 198 4.65 18.52 10.02
C LEU A 198 5.32 17.25 10.59
N VAL A 199 5.05 16.87 11.83
CA VAL A 199 5.61 15.65 12.42
C VAL A 199 4.96 14.40 11.79
N ALA A 200 3.67 14.50 11.43
CA ALA A 200 2.94 13.38 10.85
C ALA A 200 3.54 12.84 9.54
N PRO A 201 3.79 13.66 8.50
CA PRO A 201 4.39 13.16 7.27
C PRO A 201 5.80 12.60 7.47
N LEU A 202 6.60 13.16 8.37
CA LEU A 202 7.94 12.64 8.68
C LEU A 202 7.86 11.24 9.31
N LEU A 203 7.06 11.08 10.35
CA LEU A 203 6.84 9.78 10.99
C LEU A 203 6.17 8.79 10.02
N GLY A 204 5.20 9.24 9.23
CA GLY A 204 4.53 8.44 8.22
C GLY A 204 5.50 7.83 7.21
N VAL A 205 6.40 8.65 6.68
CA VAL A 205 7.46 8.19 5.75
C VAL A 205 8.36 7.14 6.40
N VAL A 206 8.79 7.35 7.64
CA VAL A 206 9.64 6.39 8.37
C VAL A 206 8.92 5.08 8.62
N LEU A 207 7.66 5.13 9.08
CA LEU A 207 6.87 3.92 9.35
C LEU A 207 6.56 3.15 8.06
N ILE A 208 6.18 3.83 6.98
CA ILE A 208 5.92 3.16 5.70
C ILE A 208 7.20 2.54 5.14
N GLY A 209 8.29 3.30 5.08
CA GLY A 209 9.56 2.80 4.56
C GLY A 209 10.11 1.64 5.36
N GLY A 210 10.13 1.76 6.69
CA GLY A 210 10.56 0.69 7.60
C GLY A 210 9.66 -0.53 7.54
N GLY A 211 8.33 -0.33 7.56
CA GLY A 211 7.35 -1.40 7.45
C GLY A 211 7.47 -2.18 6.15
N ILE A 212 7.65 -1.50 5.00
CA ILE A 212 7.83 -2.17 3.70
C ILE A 212 9.16 -2.92 3.62
N VAL A 213 10.25 -2.37 4.15
CA VAL A 213 11.55 -3.07 4.21
C VAL A 213 11.42 -4.38 4.99
N LEU A 214 10.71 -4.37 6.12
CA LEU A 214 10.45 -5.57 6.92
C LEU A 214 9.50 -6.54 6.21
N ASN A 215 8.44 -6.04 5.59
CA ASN A 215 7.46 -6.87 4.89
C ASN A 215 8.06 -7.60 3.71
N GLU A 216 8.79 -6.88 2.88
CA GLU A 216 9.38 -7.40 1.66
C GLU A 216 10.76 -8.04 1.89
N ALA A 217 11.22 -8.06 3.14
CA ALA A 217 12.52 -8.60 3.56
C ALA A 217 13.73 -8.00 2.78
N VAL A 218 13.60 -6.73 2.39
CA VAL A 218 14.63 -6.01 1.65
C VAL A 218 15.83 -5.72 2.55
N ASP A 219 17.04 -5.67 1.98
CA ASP A 219 18.24 -5.34 2.73
C ASP A 219 18.11 -3.93 3.37
N ILE A 220 18.39 -3.84 4.66
CA ILE A 220 18.30 -2.58 5.43
C ILE A 220 19.16 -1.46 4.83
N ARG A 221 20.22 -1.81 4.11
CA ARG A 221 21.08 -0.85 3.40
C ARG A 221 20.34 -0.07 2.30
N MET A 222 19.19 -0.57 1.85
CA MET A 222 18.32 0.12 0.89
C MET A 222 17.37 1.12 1.55
N LEU A 223 17.16 1.03 2.87
CA LEU A 223 16.24 1.90 3.61
C LEU A 223 16.48 3.40 3.38
N PRO A 224 17.72 3.94 3.42
CA PRO A 224 17.93 5.37 3.19
C PRO A 224 17.46 5.84 1.80
N TRP A 225 17.65 5.00 0.77
CA TRP A 225 17.23 5.31 -0.59
C TRP A 225 15.71 5.24 -0.75
N ILE A 226 15.08 4.26 -0.10
CA ILE A 226 13.63 4.12 -0.02
C ILE A 226 13.03 5.34 0.68
N LEU A 227 13.56 5.72 1.84
CA LEU A 227 13.10 6.88 2.59
C LEU A 227 13.28 8.18 1.82
N LEU A 228 14.40 8.35 1.10
CA LEU A 228 14.65 9.53 0.28
C LEU A 228 13.60 9.68 -0.83
N VAL A 229 13.33 8.61 -1.61
CA VAL A 229 12.35 8.67 -2.70
C VAL A 229 10.94 8.79 -2.14
N LEU A 230 10.63 8.12 -1.04
CA LEU A 230 9.33 8.25 -0.38
C LEU A 230 9.10 9.67 0.16
N ALA A 231 10.10 10.26 0.81
CA ALA A 231 10.03 11.63 1.33
C ALA A 231 9.85 12.66 0.22
N THR A 232 10.62 12.56 -0.87
CA THR A 232 10.46 13.44 -2.04
C THR A 232 9.08 13.29 -2.70
N THR A 233 8.55 12.07 -2.74
CA THR A 233 7.21 11.77 -3.25
C THR A 233 6.13 12.46 -2.41
N VAL A 234 6.19 12.29 -1.08
CA VAL A 234 5.23 12.89 -0.15
C VAL A 234 5.35 14.43 -0.16
N ALA A 235 6.57 14.96 -0.17
CA ALA A 235 6.79 16.40 -0.25
C ALA A 235 6.21 17.00 -1.55
N ALA A 236 6.46 16.39 -2.70
CA ALA A 236 5.91 16.82 -3.98
C ALA A 236 4.37 16.73 -3.99
N GLN A 237 3.80 15.69 -3.39
CA GLN A 237 2.35 15.55 -3.26
C GLN A 237 1.74 16.67 -2.39
N ILE A 238 2.35 16.97 -1.24
CA ILE A 238 1.89 18.03 -0.34
C ILE A 238 2.00 19.39 -1.04
N LEU A 239 3.13 19.70 -1.68
CA LEU A 239 3.34 20.95 -2.41
C LEU A 239 2.31 21.12 -3.52
N GLY A 240 2.02 20.06 -4.28
CA GLY A 240 1.01 20.09 -5.33
C GLY A 240 -0.41 20.30 -4.79
N GLN A 241 -0.73 19.73 -3.64
CA GLN A 241 -2.01 19.97 -2.95
C GLN A 241 -2.15 21.39 -2.42
N LEU A 242 -1.06 21.98 -1.93
CA LEU A 242 -1.04 23.39 -1.49
C LEU A 242 -1.19 24.36 -2.68
N TRP A 243 -0.60 24.01 -3.82
CA TRP A 243 -0.67 24.85 -5.03
C TRP A 243 -2.05 24.79 -5.70
N ALA A 244 -2.65 23.60 -5.81
CA ALA A 244 -3.95 23.39 -6.45
C ALA A 244 -4.82 22.42 -5.61
N PRO A 245 -5.45 22.92 -4.53
CA PRO A 245 -6.28 22.09 -3.65
C PRO A 245 -7.45 21.45 -4.40
N GLY A 246 -7.76 20.19 -4.07
CA GLY A 246 -8.90 19.46 -4.65
C GLY A 246 -8.69 18.98 -6.10
N THR A 247 -7.55 19.29 -6.71
CA THR A 247 -7.18 18.80 -8.03
C THR A 247 -6.27 17.59 -7.93
N GLY A 248 -6.13 16.79 -8.99
CA GLY A 248 -5.18 15.68 -9.03
C GLY A 248 -3.70 16.09 -9.10
N VAL A 249 -3.38 17.39 -9.05
CA VAL A 249 -2.02 17.94 -9.21
C VAL A 249 -1.06 17.38 -8.17
N GLY A 250 -1.46 17.31 -6.90
CA GLY A 250 -0.63 16.73 -5.84
C GLY A 250 -0.25 15.28 -6.13
N THR A 251 -1.21 14.46 -6.50
CA THR A 251 -0.96 13.05 -6.86
C THR A 251 -0.07 12.93 -8.08
N PHE A 252 -0.28 13.79 -9.10
CA PHE A 252 0.55 13.80 -10.31
C PHE A 252 2.01 14.18 -10.01
N LEU A 253 2.23 15.24 -9.22
CA LEU A 253 3.58 15.66 -8.83
C LEU A 253 4.27 14.60 -7.96
N GLY A 254 3.54 13.99 -7.02
CA GLY A 254 4.04 12.88 -6.21
C GLY A 254 4.44 11.68 -7.08
N ALA A 255 3.60 11.28 -8.04
CA ALA A 255 3.90 10.18 -8.96
C ALA A 255 5.13 10.49 -9.83
N THR A 256 5.24 11.72 -10.32
CA THR A 256 6.41 12.18 -11.09
C THR A 256 7.68 12.11 -10.23
N ALA A 257 7.63 12.60 -8.99
CA ALA A 257 8.75 12.54 -8.06
C ALA A 257 9.18 11.09 -7.75
N ALA A 258 8.22 10.18 -7.56
CA ALA A 258 8.49 8.75 -7.36
C ALA A 258 9.22 8.12 -8.55
N VAL A 259 8.76 8.39 -9.78
CA VAL A 259 9.35 7.86 -11.01
C VAL A 259 10.75 8.43 -11.24
N VAL A 260 10.89 9.75 -11.16
CA VAL A 260 12.18 10.45 -11.35
C VAL A 260 13.17 10.05 -10.26
N GLY A 261 12.76 10.12 -8.99
CA GLY A 261 13.59 9.76 -7.84
C GLY A 261 14.10 8.32 -7.92
N SER A 262 13.22 7.36 -8.23
CA SER A 262 13.64 5.96 -8.40
C SER A 262 14.60 5.77 -9.58
N ARG A 263 14.45 6.55 -10.66
CA ARG A 263 15.36 6.51 -11.79
C ARG A 263 16.73 7.11 -11.46
N VAL A 264 16.75 8.22 -10.74
CA VAL A 264 17.99 8.85 -10.27
C VAL A 264 18.76 7.89 -9.37
N VAL A 265 18.09 7.26 -8.40
CA VAL A 265 18.72 6.25 -7.54
C VAL A 265 19.27 5.07 -8.35
N ALA A 266 18.55 4.58 -9.36
CA ALA A 266 19.01 3.49 -10.21
C ALA A 266 20.25 3.86 -11.04
N VAL A 267 20.39 5.14 -11.44
CA VAL A 267 21.59 5.63 -12.14
C VAL A 267 22.76 5.79 -11.17
N LEU A 268 22.54 6.37 -9.99
CA LEU A 268 23.58 6.57 -8.97
C LEU A 268 24.05 5.25 -8.33
N ARG A 269 23.17 4.26 -8.26
CA ARG A 269 23.39 2.95 -7.64
C ARG A 269 22.87 1.83 -8.54
N PRO A 270 23.57 1.48 -9.63
CA PRO A 270 23.11 0.49 -10.63
C PRO A 270 22.84 -0.91 -10.06
N ARG A 271 23.44 -1.23 -8.90
CA ARG A 271 23.24 -2.49 -8.19
C ARG A 271 21.91 -2.56 -7.46
N LEU A 272 21.21 -1.42 -7.27
CA LEU A 272 19.89 -1.37 -6.64
C LEU A 272 18.78 -1.55 -7.67
N SER A 273 17.80 -2.39 -7.33
CA SER A 273 16.63 -2.55 -8.17
C SER A 273 15.74 -1.30 -8.08
N ARG A 274 15.47 -0.66 -9.24
CA ARG A 274 14.56 0.48 -9.34
C ARG A 274 13.18 0.17 -8.75
N LEU A 275 12.68 -1.05 -8.96
CA LEU A 275 11.36 -1.47 -8.50
C LEU A 275 11.27 -1.47 -6.96
N VAL A 276 12.34 -1.89 -6.28
CA VAL A 276 12.39 -1.93 -4.81
C VAL A 276 12.29 -0.54 -4.21
N VAL A 277 12.89 0.46 -4.85
CA VAL A 277 12.85 1.85 -4.38
C VAL A 277 11.56 2.56 -4.77
N PHE A 278 11.01 2.24 -5.95
CA PHE A 278 9.77 2.83 -6.46
C PHE A 278 8.52 2.37 -5.72
N LEU A 279 8.43 1.07 -5.43
CA LEU A 279 7.19 0.45 -4.94
C LEU A 279 6.65 1.06 -3.63
N PRO A 280 7.48 1.38 -2.62
CA PRO A 280 7.02 2.06 -1.42
C PRO A 280 6.34 3.41 -1.70
N SER A 281 6.91 4.20 -2.60
CA SER A 281 6.35 5.48 -3.01
C SER A 281 5.04 5.33 -3.77
N PHE A 282 4.94 4.28 -4.59
CA PHE A 282 3.71 3.93 -5.28
C PHE A 282 2.58 3.58 -4.30
N TRP A 283 2.87 2.86 -3.20
CA TRP A 283 1.86 2.53 -2.18
C TRP A 283 1.24 3.77 -1.52
N VAL A 284 2.02 4.83 -1.32
CA VAL A 284 1.50 6.10 -0.76
C VAL A 284 0.58 6.81 -1.76
N LEU A 285 0.85 6.67 -3.05
CA LEU A 285 0.09 7.32 -4.12
C LEU A 285 -1.14 6.51 -4.57
N VAL A 286 -1.34 5.29 -4.04
CA VAL A 286 -2.35 4.35 -4.55
C VAL A 286 -3.71 5.04 -4.69
N PRO A 287 -4.21 5.14 -5.92
CA PRO A 287 -5.50 5.77 -6.22
C PRO A 287 -6.70 4.99 -5.68
N GLY A 288 -6.50 3.76 -5.21
CA GLY A 288 -7.57 2.93 -4.66
C GLY A 288 -8.25 3.53 -3.43
N SER A 289 -7.50 4.21 -2.57
CA SER A 289 -8.06 4.90 -1.40
C SER A 289 -8.93 6.09 -1.81
N LEU A 290 -8.50 6.88 -2.79
CA LEU A 290 -9.27 8.03 -3.31
C LEU A 290 -10.50 7.56 -4.08
N GLY A 291 -10.39 6.51 -4.88
CA GLY A 291 -11.53 5.93 -5.61
C GLY A 291 -12.61 5.39 -4.68
N LEU A 292 -12.23 4.66 -3.63
CA LEU A 292 -13.18 4.18 -2.62
C LEU A 292 -13.82 5.32 -1.81
N LEU A 293 -13.05 6.36 -1.46
CA LEU A 293 -13.58 7.57 -0.82
C LEU A 293 -14.65 8.23 -1.71
N THR A 294 -14.38 8.37 -2.99
CA THR A 294 -15.33 8.99 -3.94
C THR A 294 -16.59 8.15 -4.08
N VAL A 295 -16.46 6.82 -4.24
CA VAL A 295 -17.62 5.91 -4.35
C VAL A 295 -18.46 5.94 -3.05
N SER A 296 -17.82 5.86 -1.90
CA SER A 296 -18.55 5.91 -0.63
C SER A 296 -19.22 7.27 -0.36
N GLN A 297 -18.66 8.36 -0.87
CA GLN A 297 -19.28 9.68 -0.75
C GLN A 297 -20.46 9.87 -1.69
N VAL A 298 -20.42 9.36 -2.92
CA VAL A 298 -21.52 9.44 -3.88
C VAL A 298 -22.74 8.65 -3.39
N GLU A 299 -22.54 7.49 -2.77
CA GLU A 299 -23.65 6.66 -2.26
C GLU A 299 -24.18 7.13 -0.90
N LEU A 300 -23.39 7.85 -0.11
CA LEU A 300 -23.77 8.34 1.22
C LEU A 300 -24.25 9.80 1.20
N SER A 301 -24.22 10.50 0.05
CA SER A 301 -24.79 11.84 -0.10
C SER A 301 -26.30 11.69 -0.27
N PRO A 302 -27.15 12.12 0.69
CA PRO A 302 -28.58 12.24 0.44
C PRO A 302 -28.79 13.34 -0.60
N GLU A 303 -29.61 13.07 -1.63
CA GLU A 303 -30.17 14.09 -2.51
C GLU A 303 -31.01 15.10 -1.76
#